data_0e34abaf8ab76c77f1c05f6e7a0a83b1
#
_entry.id   0e34abaf8ab76c77f1c05f6e7a0a83b1
#
_cell.length_a   1.000
_cell.length_b   1.000
_cell.length_c   1.000
_cell.angle_alpha   90.00
_cell.angle_beta   90.00
_cell.angle_gamma   90.00
#
_symmetry.space_group_name_H-M   'P 1'
#
loop_
_entity.id
_entity.type
_entity.pdbx_description
1 polymer ?
#
loop_
_entity_poly.entity_id
_entity_poly.type
_entity_poly.pdbx_seq_one_letter_code
_entity_poly.pdbx_strand_id
1 'polypeptide(L)'
;MRALNMERPSIEDIKGYGQHIVQKTYLWTDGLQSYSVLSIEKQCTIKQMKDRKQYDAVNHLNHVNSLHSRIKAQYKRYRSVASKYINRYAALFRIQELYRKINGQEMIISLLMKLRHLHTTFFIRQIRNESIFNVTF
;
A
#
# COMPACT_ATOMS: atom_id res chain seq x y z
N MET A 1 -2.27 3.74 1.49
CA MET A 1 -1.04 2.90 1.43
C MET A 1 0.04 3.59 2.26
N ARG A 2 0.59 2.93 3.25
CA ARG A 2 1.63 3.46 4.13
C ARG A 2 2.90 2.65 3.91
N ALA A 3 4.03 3.31 3.63
CA ALA A 3 5.31 2.64 3.54
C ALA A 3 5.82 2.35 4.95
N LEU A 4 6.21 1.12 5.19
CA LEU A 4 6.94 0.70 6.38
C LEU A 4 8.44 0.95 6.20
N ASN A 5 9.19 0.75 7.26
CA ASN A 5 10.63 0.85 7.26
C ASN A 5 11.29 0.11 6.10
N MET A 6 12.46 0.57 5.64
CA MET A 6 13.23 -0.07 4.59
C MET A 6 13.81 -1.43 4.99
N GLU A 7 13.84 -1.73 6.28
CA GLU A 7 14.26 -3.00 6.85
C GLU A 7 13.11 -4.00 6.90
N ARG A 8 13.42 -5.24 7.27
CA ARG A 8 12.37 -6.25 7.51
C ARG A 8 11.42 -5.72 8.58
N PRO A 9 10.10 -5.81 8.36
CA PRO A 9 9.13 -5.29 9.31
C PRO A 9 9.31 -5.97 10.68
N SER A 10 9.43 -5.15 11.70
CA SER A 10 9.49 -5.60 13.10
C SER A 10 8.13 -6.13 13.56
N ILE A 11 8.13 -6.79 14.72
CA ILE A 11 6.88 -7.23 15.36
C ILE A 11 5.98 -6.03 15.66
N GLU A 12 6.55 -4.91 16.08
CA GLU A 12 5.80 -3.68 16.40
C GLU A 12 5.16 -3.06 15.17
N ASP A 13 5.85 -3.06 14.04
CA ASP A 13 5.30 -2.61 12.75
C ASP A 13 4.09 -3.46 12.36
N ILE A 14 4.20 -4.78 12.52
CA ILE A 14 3.11 -5.71 12.20
C ILE A 14 1.91 -5.52 13.14
N LYS A 15 2.13 -5.29 14.44
CA LYS A 15 1.07 -4.94 15.39
C LYS A 15 0.35 -3.66 14.99
N GLY A 16 1.10 -2.62 14.64
CA GLY A 16 0.53 -1.37 14.12
C GLY A 16 -0.35 -1.58 12.88
N TYR A 17 0.03 -2.51 12.00
CA TYR A 17 -0.78 -2.91 10.84
C TYR A 17 -2.01 -3.73 11.22
N GLY A 18 -1.94 -4.49 12.29
CA GLY A 18 -3.04 -5.31 12.78
C GLY A 18 -4.33 -4.53 13.02
N GLN A 19 -4.24 -3.21 13.26
CA GLN A 19 -5.41 -2.34 13.40
C GLN A 19 -6.32 -2.36 12.17
N HIS A 20 -5.74 -2.54 10.99
CA HIS A 20 -6.45 -2.55 9.70
C HIS A 20 -6.93 -3.94 9.29
N ILE A 21 -6.63 -4.98 10.08
CA ILE A 21 -6.98 -6.36 9.79
C ILE A 21 -8.20 -6.74 10.61
N VAL A 22 -9.20 -7.28 9.92
CA VAL A 22 -10.42 -7.81 10.56
C VAL A 22 -10.07 -9.08 11.33
N GLN A 23 -10.69 -9.28 12.50
CA GLN A 23 -10.49 -10.50 13.28
C GLN A 23 -10.96 -11.75 12.51
N LYS A 24 -10.35 -12.90 12.83
CA LYS A 24 -10.68 -14.20 12.22
C LYS A 24 -10.49 -14.28 10.71
N THR A 25 -9.59 -13.47 10.16
CA THR A 25 -9.28 -13.45 8.72
C THR A 25 -8.23 -14.49 8.37
N TYR A 26 -8.28 -15.03 7.15
CA TYR A 26 -7.20 -15.83 6.58
C TYR A 26 -6.13 -14.93 5.98
N LEU A 27 -4.89 -15.10 6.44
CA LEU A 27 -3.72 -14.36 5.97
C LEU A 27 -2.77 -15.28 5.21
N TRP A 28 -2.50 -14.92 3.96
CA TRP A 28 -1.51 -15.61 3.13
C TRP A 28 -0.20 -14.83 3.18
N THR A 29 0.87 -15.48 3.62
CA THR A 29 2.18 -14.84 3.83
C THR A 29 3.30 -15.64 3.21
N ASP A 30 4.45 -14.97 2.98
CA ASP A 30 5.69 -15.57 2.50
C ASP A 30 6.46 -16.34 3.58
N GLY A 31 5.91 -16.45 4.79
CA GLY A 31 6.51 -17.20 5.90
C GLY A 31 7.38 -16.38 6.84
N LEU A 32 7.33 -15.05 6.77
CA LEU A 32 8.01 -14.20 7.76
C LEU A 32 7.41 -14.43 9.16
N GLN A 33 8.26 -14.78 10.13
CA GLN A 33 7.84 -15.11 11.49
C GLN A 33 7.10 -13.97 12.22
N SER A 34 7.41 -12.72 11.89
CA SER A 34 6.76 -11.54 12.50
C SER A 34 5.24 -11.55 12.36
N TYR A 35 4.68 -12.23 11.35
CA TYR A 35 3.24 -12.32 11.17
C TYR A 35 2.54 -13.24 12.20
N SER A 36 3.28 -14.10 12.92
CA SER A 36 2.71 -14.98 13.94
C SER A 36 1.97 -14.21 15.04
N VAL A 37 2.38 -12.99 15.32
CA VAL A 37 1.71 -12.10 16.29
C VAL A 37 0.26 -11.83 15.92
N LEU A 38 -0.08 -11.75 14.63
CA LEU A 38 -1.45 -11.53 14.18
C LEU A 38 -2.37 -12.73 14.45
N SER A 39 -1.83 -13.95 14.51
CA SER A 39 -2.63 -15.12 14.88
C SER A 39 -3.06 -15.06 16.34
N ILE A 40 -2.22 -14.52 17.21
CA ILE A 40 -2.49 -14.39 18.65
C ILE A 40 -3.43 -13.21 18.90
N GLU A 41 -3.08 -12.01 18.40
CA GLU A 41 -3.82 -10.79 18.74
C GLU A 41 -5.17 -10.67 18.00
N LYS A 42 -5.26 -11.17 16.78
CA LYS A 42 -6.45 -11.04 15.92
C LYS A 42 -7.15 -12.36 15.62
N GLN A 43 -6.68 -13.47 16.20
CA GLN A 43 -7.18 -14.81 15.89
C GLN A 43 -7.19 -15.11 14.39
N CYS A 44 -6.21 -14.58 13.66
CA CYS A 44 -6.08 -14.79 12.22
C CYS A 44 -5.47 -16.17 11.96
N THR A 45 -6.00 -16.86 10.95
CA THR A 45 -5.39 -18.09 10.44
C THR A 45 -4.30 -17.74 9.44
N ILE A 46 -3.04 -18.01 9.80
CA ILE A 46 -1.90 -17.72 8.92
C ILE A 46 -1.57 -18.94 8.08
N LYS A 47 -1.61 -18.79 6.76
CA LYS A 47 -1.13 -19.79 5.80
C LYS A 47 0.15 -19.29 5.15
N GLN A 48 1.23 -20.03 5.36
CA GLN A 48 2.54 -19.73 4.78
C GLN A 48 2.65 -20.39 3.40
N MET A 49 2.94 -19.58 2.40
CA MET A 49 3.11 -20.01 1.00
C MET A 49 4.61 -20.09 0.68
N LYS A 50 5.27 -21.17 1.15
CA LYS A 50 6.72 -21.38 0.93
C LYS A 50 7.03 -21.98 -0.42
N ASP A 51 6.16 -22.87 -0.93
CA ASP A 51 6.37 -23.60 -2.16
C ASP A 51 5.34 -23.28 -3.23
N ARG A 52 5.78 -23.25 -4.51
CA ARG A 52 4.88 -23.05 -5.66
C ARG A 52 3.79 -24.11 -5.75
N LYS A 53 4.03 -25.32 -5.22
CA LYS A 53 3.06 -26.42 -5.19
C LYS A 53 1.86 -26.15 -4.27
N GLN A 54 1.98 -25.18 -3.36
CA GLN A 54 0.90 -24.78 -2.45
C GLN A 54 -0.02 -23.71 -3.05
N TYR A 55 0.29 -23.23 -4.26
CA TYR A 55 -0.52 -22.24 -4.94
C TYR A 55 -1.69 -22.92 -5.64
N ASP A 56 -2.89 -22.45 -5.35
CA ASP A 56 -4.07 -22.75 -6.15
C ASP A 56 -4.45 -21.57 -7.06
N ALA A 57 -5.47 -21.73 -7.89
CA ALA A 57 -5.88 -20.71 -8.85
C ALA A 57 -6.35 -19.39 -8.18
N VAL A 58 -6.79 -19.46 -6.94
CA VAL A 58 -7.36 -18.31 -6.20
C VAL A 58 -6.41 -17.82 -5.11
N ASN A 59 -5.77 -18.74 -4.39
CA ASN A 59 -4.98 -18.47 -3.21
C ASN A 59 -3.49 -18.46 -3.55
N HIS A 60 -2.97 -17.31 -3.96
CA HIS A 60 -1.55 -17.14 -4.28
C HIS A 60 -1.07 -15.71 -4.02
N LEU A 61 0.24 -15.56 -3.85
CA LEU A 61 0.88 -14.26 -3.61
C LEU A 61 1.23 -13.49 -4.90
N ASN A 62 0.89 -14.02 -6.08
CA ASN A 62 1.28 -13.42 -7.35
C ASN A 62 0.75 -12.00 -7.53
N HIS A 63 -0.47 -11.71 -7.07
CA HIS A 63 -1.04 -10.36 -7.15
C HIS A 63 -0.25 -9.37 -6.29
N VAL A 64 0.13 -9.78 -5.07
CA VAL A 64 0.93 -8.97 -4.16
C VAL A 64 2.33 -8.76 -4.72
N ASN A 65 2.98 -9.80 -5.23
CA ASN A 65 4.30 -9.73 -5.84
C ASN A 65 4.29 -8.86 -7.10
N SER A 66 3.26 -8.97 -7.94
CA SER A 66 3.07 -8.10 -9.10
C SER A 66 2.89 -6.64 -8.69
N LEU A 67 2.11 -6.36 -7.63
CA LEU A 67 1.95 -5.02 -7.08
C LEU A 67 3.27 -4.47 -6.58
N HIS A 68 4.03 -5.24 -5.81
CA HIS A 68 5.36 -4.86 -5.32
C HIS A 68 6.33 -4.55 -6.46
N SER A 69 6.33 -5.36 -7.51
CA SER A 69 7.17 -5.12 -8.69
C SER A 69 6.85 -3.81 -9.38
N ARG A 70 5.56 -3.48 -9.53
CA ARG A 70 5.11 -2.21 -10.10
C ARG A 70 5.48 -1.01 -9.21
N ILE A 71 5.32 -1.14 -7.89
CA ILE A 71 5.74 -0.11 -6.94
C ILE A 71 7.24 0.16 -7.06
N LYS A 72 8.05 -0.90 -7.05
CA LYS A 72 9.52 -0.78 -7.21
C LYS A 72 9.89 -0.13 -8.53
N ALA A 73 9.26 -0.51 -9.63
CA ALA A 73 9.50 0.10 -10.94
C ALA A 73 9.14 1.59 -10.96
N GLN A 74 8.06 1.97 -10.30
CA GLN A 74 7.65 3.37 -10.18
C GLN A 74 8.66 4.20 -9.38
N TYR A 75 9.11 3.71 -8.22
CA TYR A 75 10.12 4.39 -7.42
C TYR A 75 11.46 4.52 -8.17
N LYS A 76 11.84 3.50 -8.96
CA LYS A 76 13.04 3.56 -9.80
C LYS A 76 12.99 4.69 -10.83
N ARG A 77 11.81 5.01 -11.38
CA ARG A 77 11.63 6.14 -12.31
C ARG A 77 11.92 7.50 -11.68
N TYR A 78 11.65 7.66 -10.40
CA TYR A 78 11.89 8.93 -9.69
C TYR A 78 13.37 9.11 -9.26
N ARG A 79 14.24 8.17 -9.57
CA ARG A 79 15.70 8.11 -9.36
C ARG A 79 16.16 8.32 -7.93
N SER A 80 15.59 9.25 -7.17
CA SER A 80 15.87 9.45 -5.75
C SER A 80 14.71 10.14 -5.07
N VAL A 81 14.05 9.45 -4.18
CA VAL A 81 12.95 9.99 -3.39
C VAL A 81 13.40 10.03 -1.93
N ALA A 82 13.41 11.23 -1.33
CA ALA A 82 13.67 11.32 0.10
C ALA A 82 12.60 10.56 0.88
N SER A 83 12.99 9.79 1.90
CA SER A 83 12.11 8.92 2.68
C SER A 83 10.88 9.64 3.24
N LYS A 84 11.01 10.91 3.60
CA LYS A 84 9.91 11.75 4.08
C LYS A 84 8.76 11.93 3.07
N TYR A 85 9.04 11.77 1.77
CA TYR A 85 8.02 11.90 0.72
C TYR A 85 7.47 10.55 0.21
N ILE A 86 7.95 9.44 0.72
CA ILE A 86 7.64 8.10 0.18
C ILE A 86 6.13 7.82 0.22
N ASN A 87 5.45 8.27 1.27
CA ASN A 87 3.99 8.10 1.40
C ASN A 87 3.20 8.91 0.35
N ARG A 88 3.73 10.06 -0.09
CA ARG A 88 3.11 10.88 -1.15
C ARG A 88 3.19 10.18 -2.49
N TYR A 89 4.34 9.57 -2.79
CA TYR A 89 4.51 8.77 -4.00
C TYR A 89 3.67 7.49 -3.94
N ALA A 90 3.50 6.89 -2.76
CA ALA A 90 2.61 5.75 -2.57
C ALA A 90 1.13 6.12 -2.84
N ALA A 91 0.70 7.32 -2.42
CA ALA A 91 -0.64 7.84 -2.72
C ALA A 91 -0.83 8.06 -4.24
N LEU A 92 0.15 8.67 -4.90
CA LEU A 92 0.13 8.85 -6.36
C LEU A 92 0.07 7.49 -7.09
N PHE A 93 0.88 6.52 -6.67
CA PHE A 93 0.84 5.18 -7.21
C PHE A 93 -0.54 4.52 -7.02
N ARG A 94 -1.16 4.69 -5.85
CA ARG A 94 -2.52 4.18 -5.61
C ARG A 94 -3.53 4.75 -6.60
N ILE A 95 -3.47 6.04 -6.89
CA ILE A 95 -4.34 6.68 -7.88
C ILE A 95 -4.10 6.05 -9.25
N GLN A 96 -2.84 5.91 -9.68
CA GLN A 96 -2.51 5.28 -10.95
C GLN A 96 -3.01 3.84 -11.06
N GLU A 97 -2.92 3.04 -9.99
CA GLU A 97 -3.44 1.67 -9.97
C GLU A 97 -4.97 1.62 -10.03
N LEU A 98 -5.69 2.52 -9.35
CA LEU A 98 -7.14 2.61 -9.41
C LEU A 98 -7.65 2.88 -10.85
N TYR A 99 -6.93 3.73 -11.57
CA TYR A 99 -7.31 4.15 -12.92
C TYR A 99 -6.58 3.38 -14.03
N ARG A 100 -5.79 2.35 -13.69
CA ARG A 100 -4.96 1.61 -14.66
C ARG A 100 -5.73 1.01 -15.83
N LYS A 101 -6.99 0.64 -15.62
CA LYS A 101 -7.85 0.02 -16.64
C LYS A 101 -8.64 1.05 -17.46
N ILE A 102 -8.56 2.31 -17.10
CA ILE A 102 -9.32 3.40 -17.70
C ILE A 102 -8.40 4.16 -18.65
N ASN A 103 -8.95 4.66 -19.75
CA ASN A 103 -8.21 5.51 -20.68
C ASN A 103 -7.65 6.75 -19.96
N GLY A 104 -6.45 7.19 -20.34
CA GLY A 104 -5.78 8.33 -19.69
C GLY A 104 -6.62 9.61 -19.71
N GLN A 105 -7.39 9.86 -20.77
CA GLN A 105 -8.30 11.02 -20.86
C GLN A 105 -9.44 10.92 -19.83
N GLU A 106 -10.09 9.76 -19.73
CA GLU A 106 -11.15 9.51 -18.74
C GLU A 106 -10.62 9.61 -17.32
N MET A 107 -9.39 9.14 -17.07
CA MET A 107 -8.71 9.30 -15.79
C MET A 107 -8.57 10.78 -15.41
N ILE A 108 -8.07 11.60 -16.34
CA ILE A 108 -7.87 13.04 -16.11
C ILE A 108 -9.21 13.72 -15.81
N ILE A 109 -10.25 13.47 -16.61
CA ILE A 109 -11.59 14.03 -16.40
C ILE A 109 -12.14 13.61 -15.02
N SER A 110 -12.04 12.34 -14.67
CA SER A 110 -12.51 11.84 -13.37
C SER A 110 -11.77 12.49 -12.20
N LEU A 111 -10.45 12.69 -12.31
CA LEU A 111 -9.64 13.37 -11.30
C LEU A 111 -10.03 14.85 -11.21
N LEU A 112 -10.20 15.55 -12.33
CA LEU A 112 -10.61 16.96 -12.34
C LEU A 112 -11.98 17.14 -11.72
N MET A 113 -12.95 16.26 -12.00
CA MET A 113 -14.27 16.30 -11.38
C MET A 113 -14.20 16.13 -9.86
N LYS A 114 -13.36 15.24 -9.35
CA LYS A 114 -13.13 15.06 -7.92
C LYS A 114 -12.43 16.26 -7.29
N LEU A 115 -11.44 16.83 -7.98
CA LEU A 115 -10.70 18.00 -7.50
C LEU A 115 -11.55 19.29 -7.48
N ARG A 116 -12.59 19.38 -8.33
CA ARG A 116 -13.51 20.55 -8.38
C ARG A 116 -14.13 20.86 -7.03
N HIS A 117 -14.35 19.86 -6.20
CA HIS A 117 -14.94 20.00 -4.87
C HIS A 117 -13.92 20.30 -3.76
N LEU A 118 -12.62 20.28 -4.10
CA LEU A 118 -11.56 20.58 -3.15
C LEU A 118 -11.18 22.05 -3.27
N HIS A 119 -11.82 22.89 -2.46
CA HIS A 119 -11.47 24.33 -2.34
C HIS A 119 -10.21 24.53 -1.48
N THR A 120 -9.10 23.91 -1.88
CA THR A 120 -7.86 23.99 -1.10
C THR A 120 -6.74 24.65 -1.89
N THR A 121 -6.29 25.79 -1.41
CA THR A 121 -5.07 26.42 -1.91
C THR A 121 -3.90 25.98 -1.04
N PHE A 122 -3.03 25.15 -1.58
CA PHE A 122 -1.84 24.68 -0.86
C PHE A 122 -0.63 25.51 -1.25
N PHE A 123 0.01 26.15 -0.27
CA PHE A 123 1.33 26.71 -0.48
C PHE A 123 2.40 25.63 -0.42
N ILE A 124 3.49 25.78 -1.16
CA ILE A 124 4.62 24.82 -1.20
C ILE A 124 5.13 24.51 0.22
N ARG A 125 5.12 25.49 1.13
CA ARG A 125 5.51 25.32 2.53
C ARG A 125 4.60 24.34 3.28
N GLN A 126 3.29 24.41 3.06
CA GLN A 126 2.31 23.51 3.67
C GLN A 126 2.48 22.09 3.13
N ILE A 127 2.63 21.94 1.80
CA ILE A 127 2.88 20.64 1.17
C ILE A 127 4.16 19.98 1.72
N ARG A 128 5.16 20.74 2.12
CA ARG A 128 6.40 20.19 2.71
C ARG A 128 6.24 19.70 4.14
N ASN A 129 5.36 20.30 4.90
CA ASN A 129 5.25 20.10 6.35
C ASN A 129 4.06 19.24 6.76
N GLU A 130 3.00 19.17 5.95
CA GLU A 130 1.80 18.40 6.30
C GLU A 130 1.91 16.92 5.90
N SER A 131 1.42 16.06 6.80
CA SER A 131 1.18 14.67 6.43
C SER A 131 -0.09 14.60 5.58
N ILE A 132 -0.02 13.98 4.41
CA ILE A 132 -1.12 13.83 3.44
C ILE A 132 -2.30 13.00 3.98
N PHE A 133 -2.16 12.42 5.17
CA PHE A 133 -3.12 11.45 5.70
C PHE A 133 -4.41 12.05 6.28
N ASN A 134 -4.55 13.36 6.29
CA ASN A 134 -5.79 14.03 6.74
C ASN A 134 -6.79 14.30 5.60
N VAL A 135 -6.50 13.83 4.39
CA VAL A 135 -7.47 13.91 3.29
C VAL A 135 -8.30 12.64 3.29
N THR A 136 -9.43 12.68 3.94
CA THR A 136 -10.53 11.72 3.80
C THR A 136 -11.13 11.91 2.41
N PHE A 137 -10.97 10.88 1.55
CA PHE A 137 -11.67 10.80 0.27
C PHE A 137 -13.02 10.11 0.46
#